data_09e64fcbc81465ab100f1849475d68cb
#
_entry.id   09e64fcbc81465ab100f1849475d68cb
#
_cell.length_a   1.000
_cell.length_b   1.000
_cell.length_c   1.000
_cell.angle_alpha   90.00
_cell.angle_beta   90.00
_cell.angle_gamma   90.00
#
_symmetry.space_group_name_H-M   'P 1'
#
loop_
_entity.id
_entity.type
_entity.pdbx_description
1 polymer ?
#
loop_
_entity_poly.entity_id
_entity_poly.type
_entity_poly.pdbx_seq_one_letter_code
_entity_poly.pdbx_strand_id
1 'polypeptide(L)'
;MTASPRLRVYLPLSMAALIAAVLLGRPELAVLATPFLVFVVVALAAGAPVSEADLRLERDSVLEGETVRATVAVRNRGASARVDVRLPAVERLAIDPTPRSFWLARGERREIQFELTAGRWGVYEIGPANVAAHDPLAAFTVERQLGDAQQLRVYAQVDRLQHLVTPRRTRPVLGSQVSRELGEGIEFADLRPLAPGDRVRSINWRATARRRAPYVNVQHPEHSADVVLFLDTFAEADLGEQGTLDAAVRAAATLAATYLARRDRVALVSLGGTLSWLAGSPGPRQLYRIIDALFSSQVRRSFRWTGVTHLPRQLVPARALVVALSPLLDDRGIAALLDLRARGHDVVVVEISPVPADTTDRSLTLRLWRLHRDAVRTRFAELGIATALWEPPYAGVESVIEEVITLRRHVREPTRV
;
A
#
# COMPACT_ATOMS: atom_id res chain seq x y z
N MET A 1 -16.35 3.46 34.74
CA MET A 1 -17.59 2.90 35.30
C MET A 1 -18.61 4.03 35.30
N THR A 2 -19.68 3.87 34.56
CA THR A 2 -20.74 4.88 34.49
C THR A 2 -22.03 4.28 35.08
N ALA A 3 -22.72 5.04 35.92
CA ALA A 3 -24.03 4.68 36.40
C ALA A 3 -25.04 4.81 35.25
N SER A 4 -25.85 3.79 35.03
CA SER A 4 -26.88 3.82 33.98
C SER A 4 -27.94 4.89 34.29
N PRO A 5 -28.72 5.32 33.27
CA PRO A 5 -29.85 6.22 33.54
C PRO A 5 -30.82 5.70 34.56
N ARG A 6 -31.01 4.38 34.63
CA ARG A 6 -31.90 3.74 35.64
C ARG A 6 -31.40 3.95 37.07
N LEU A 7 -30.11 3.73 37.32
CA LEU A 7 -29.54 3.93 38.66
C LEU A 7 -29.55 5.40 39.04
N ARG A 8 -29.32 6.33 38.12
CA ARG A 8 -29.38 7.77 38.34
C ARG A 8 -30.77 8.25 38.75
N VAL A 9 -31.84 7.58 38.29
CA VAL A 9 -33.22 7.91 38.63
C VAL A 9 -33.67 7.17 39.90
N TYR A 10 -33.37 5.86 40.01
CA TYR A 10 -33.90 5.05 41.10
C TYR A 10 -33.25 5.34 42.45
N LEU A 11 -31.96 5.69 42.48
CA LEU A 11 -31.26 6.06 43.69
C LEU A 11 -31.86 7.33 44.35
N PRO A 12 -31.97 8.48 43.69
CA PRO A 12 -32.57 9.65 44.30
C PRO A 12 -34.07 9.48 44.58
N LEU A 13 -34.79 8.72 43.74
CA LEU A 13 -36.21 8.43 43.98
C LEU A 13 -36.42 7.61 45.25
N SER A 14 -35.63 6.57 45.50
CA SER A 14 -35.69 5.77 46.74
C SER A 14 -35.32 6.62 47.94
N MET A 15 -34.29 7.46 47.86
CA MET A 15 -33.90 8.37 48.94
C MET A 15 -35.00 9.39 49.24
N ALA A 16 -35.57 10.02 48.19
CA ALA A 16 -36.64 10.99 48.36
C ALA A 16 -37.89 10.38 49.01
N ALA A 17 -38.28 9.16 48.60
CA ALA A 17 -39.42 8.46 49.18
C ALA A 17 -39.17 8.06 50.63
N LEU A 18 -37.97 7.62 51.00
CA LEU A 18 -37.60 7.32 52.40
C LEU A 18 -37.60 8.59 53.27
N ILE A 19 -37.05 9.69 52.78
CA ILE A 19 -37.04 10.98 53.48
C ILE A 19 -38.48 11.45 53.70
N ALA A 20 -39.32 11.38 52.63
CA ALA A 20 -40.73 11.76 52.75
C ALA A 20 -41.50 10.87 53.70
N ALA A 21 -41.24 9.57 53.80
CA ALA A 21 -41.83 8.67 54.74
C ALA A 21 -41.58 9.08 56.25
N VAL A 22 -40.31 9.49 56.50
CA VAL A 22 -39.91 9.97 57.82
C VAL A 22 -40.51 11.34 58.13
N LEU A 23 -40.41 12.31 57.17
CA LEU A 23 -40.88 13.67 57.41
C LEU A 23 -42.40 13.77 57.55
N LEU A 24 -43.14 12.95 56.77
CA LEU A 24 -44.61 12.98 56.79
C LEU A 24 -45.24 11.98 57.76
N GLY A 25 -44.45 11.16 58.45
CA GLY A 25 -44.93 10.12 59.34
C GLY A 25 -45.75 9.03 58.61
N ARG A 26 -45.56 8.82 57.32
CA ARG A 26 -46.34 7.87 56.49
C ARG A 26 -45.47 6.67 56.05
N PRO A 27 -45.61 5.52 56.76
CA PRO A 27 -44.79 4.33 56.45
C PRO A 27 -45.10 3.72 55.08
N GLU A 28 -46.28 4.02 54.51
CA GLU A 28 -46.67 3.56 53.14
C GLU A 28 -45.69 4.03 52.10
N LEU A 29 -45.09 5.21 52.23
CA LEU A 29 -44.12 5.76 51.34
C LEU A 29 -42.80 4.96 51.37
N ALA A 30 -42.43 4.37 52.53
CA ALA A 30 -41.26 3.48 52.62
C ALA A 30 -41.51 2.16 51.87
N VAL A 31 -42.73 1.66 51.83
CA VAL A 31 -43.12 0.47 51.09
C VAL A 31 -42.97 0.75 49.58
N LEU A 32 -43.37 1.93 49.10
CA LEU A 32 -43.19 2.35 47.69
C LEU A 32 -41.73 2.50 47.32
N ALA A 33 -40.85 2.85 48.26
CA ALA A 33 -39.38 2.93 48.01
C ALA A 33 -38.71 1.56 47.90
N THR A 34 -39.31 0.51 48.53
CA THR A 34 -38.70 -0.83 48.66
C THR A 34 -38.21 -1.42 47.31
N PRO A 35 -38.98 -1.45 46.18
CA PRO A 35 -38.53 -2.04 44.93
C PRO A 35 -37.31 -1.32 44.36
N PHE A 36 -37.24 0.01 44.49
CA PHE A 36 -36.10 0.79 44.04
C PHE A 36 -34.88 0.58 44.93
N LEU A 37 -35.06 0.48 46.21
CA LEU A 37 -34.01 0.19 47.19
C LEU A 37 -33.43 -1.22 46.96
N VAL A 38 -34.30 -2.23 46.80
CA VAL A 38 -33.88 -3.61 46.48
C VAL A 38 -33.07 -3.62 45.19
N PHE A 39 -33.54 -2.93 44.14
CA PHE A 39 -32.79 -2.80 42.91
C PHE A 39 -31.37 -2.23 43.14
N VAL A 40 -31.26 -1.12 43.88
CA VAL A 40 -29.99 -0.49 44.20
C VAL A 40 -29.06 -1.42 45.00
N VAL A 41 -29.61 -2.08 46.04
CA VAL A 41 -28.84 -3.01 46.89
C VAL A 41 -28.35 -4.20 46.08
N VAL A 42 -29.21 -4.83 45.27
CA VAL A 42 -28.81 -5.94 44.40
C VAL A 42 -27.81 -5.52 43.36
N ALA A 43 -27.97 -4.35 42.76
CA ALA A 43 -27.00 -3.80 41.80
C ALA A 43 -25.61 -3.56 42.42
N LEU A 44 -25.58 -3.02 43.65
CA LEU A 44 -24.34 -2.81 44.40
C LEU A 44 -23.70 -4.12 44.83
N ALA A 45 -24.52 -5.09 45.27
CA ALA A 45 -24.05 -6.42 45.69
C ALA A 45 -23.52 -7.27 44.54
N ALA A 46 -24.07 -7.11 43.34
CA ALA A 46 -23.59 -7.80 42.13
C ALA A 46 -22.16 -7.40 41.75
N GLY A 47 -21.75 -6.20 42.13
CA GLY A 47 -20.41 -5.68 41.83
C GLY A 47 -20.22 -5.29 40.37
N ALA A 48 -19.09 -4.66 40.09
CA ALA A 48 -18.76 -4.26 38.72
C ALA A 48 -18.29 -5.45 37.88
N PRO A 49 -18.76 -5.56 36.63
CA PRO A 49 -18.22 -6.55 35.72
C PRO A 49 -16.75 -6.24 35.41
N VAL A 50 -15.89 -7.26 35.41
CA VAL A 50 -14.46 -7.15 35.07
C VAL A 50 -14.19 -8.05 33.88
N SER A 51 -13.90 -7.44 32.76
CA SER A 51 -13.60 -8.16 31.52
C SER A 51 -12.13 -7.95 31.11
N GLU A 52 -11.54 -9.00 30.60
CA GLU A 52 -10.26 -8.99 29.88
C GLU A 52 -10.53 -9.39 28.46
N ALA A 53 -9.80 -8.80 27.53
CA ALA A 53 -9.87 -9.20 26.13
C ALA A 53 -8.46 -9.30 25.53
N ASP A 54 -8.31 -10.22 24.59
CA ASP A 54 -7.13 -10.44 23.80
C ASP A 54 -7.55 -10.41 22.32
N LEU A 55 -6.85 -9.61 21.50
CA LEU A 55 -7.11 -9.47 20.08
C LEU A 55 -6.02 -10.19 19.30
N ARG A 56 -6.42 -11.05 18.37
CA ARG A 56 -5.50 -11.77 17.47
C ARG A 56 -6.01 -11.71 16.04
N LEU A 57 -5.10 -11.45 15.12
CA LEU A 57 -5.35 -11.58 13.68
C LEU A 57 -4.98 -13.00 13.24
N GLU A 58 -5.75 -13.57 12.33
CA GLU A 58 -5.45 -14.86 11.70
C GLU A 58 -4.17 -14.79 10.88
N ARG A 59 -3.96 -13.64 10.21
CA ARG A 59 -2.76 -13.30 9.43
C ARG A 59 -2.42 -11.84 9.68
N ASP A 60 -1.13 -11.54 9.72
CA ASP A 60 -0.60 -10.18 9.86
C ASP A 60 -0.43 -9.46 8.51
N SER A 61 -0.66 -10.20 7.42
CA SER A 61 -0.46 -9.73 6.06
C SER A 61 -1.47 -10.35 5.09
N VAL A 62 -2.04 -9.52 4.21
CA VAL A 62 -3.04 -9.90 3.20
C VAL A 62 -2.86 -9.06 1.95
N LEU A 63 -3.45 -9.50 0.83
CA LEU A 63 -3.55 -8.69 -0.38
C LEU A 63 -4.77 -7.75 -0.32
N GLU A 64 -4.70 -6.68 -1.08
CA GLU A 64 -5.83 -5.78 -1.31
C GLU A 64 -7.04 -6.55 -1.87
N GLY A 65 -8.22 -6.34 -1.30
CA GLY A 65 -9.43 -7.07 -1.63
C GLY A 65 -9.63 -8.37 -0.85
N GLU A 66 -8.61 -8.88 -0.16
CA GLU A 66 -8.75 -10.09 0.66
C GLU A 66 -9.41 -9.79 2.02
N THR A 67 -10.05 -10.81 2.56
CA THR A 67 -10.66 -10.77 3.89
C THR A 67 -9.77 -11.52 4.88
N VAL A 68 -9.56 -10.92 6.06
CA VAL A 68 -8.85 -11.52 7.19
C VAL A 68 -9.77 -11.55 8.41
N ARG A 69 -9.64 -12.58 9.26
CA ARG A 69 -10.40 -12.67 10.51
C ARG A 69 -9.61 -12.13 11.67
N ALA A 70 -10.28 -11.27 12.45
CA ALA A 70 -9.81 -10.84 13.76
C ALA A 70 -10.61 -11.58 14.83
N THR A 71 -9.94 -12.25 15.73
CA THR A 71 -10.55 -12.98 16.86
C THR A 71 -10.33 -12.18 18.13
N VAL A 72 -11.42 -11.78 18.78
CA VAL A 72 -11.42 -11.14 20.09
C VAL A 72 -11.85 -12.17 21.12
N ALA A 73 -10.93 -12.58 21.98
CA ALA A 73 -11.21 -13.48 23.09
C ALA A 73 -11.51 -12.65 24.34
N VAL A 74 -12.74 -12.73 24.84
CA VAL A 74 -13.17 -12.01 26.05
C VAL A 74 -13.33 -12.98 27.19
N ARG A 75 -12.76 -12.64 28.35
CA ARG A 75 -12.91 -13.39 29.60
C ARG A 75 -13.53 -12.51 30.67
N ASN A 76 -14.59 -13.01 31.33
CA ASN A 76 -15.20 -12.32 32.44
C ASN A 76 -14.61 -12.82 33.78
N ARG A 77 -13.97 -11.94 34.54
CA ARG A 77 -13.46 -12.24 35.90
C ARG A 77 -14.40 -11.77 37.02
N GLY A 78 -15.36 -10.92 36.67
CA GLY A 78 -16.33 -10.37 37.63
C GLY A 78 -17.61 -11.18 37.73
N ALA A 79 -18.70 -10.53 38.17
CA ALA A 79 -20.04 -11.10 38.14
C ALA A 79 -20.51 -11.38 36.71
N SER A 80 -21.52 -12.25 36.54
CA SER A 80 -22.13 -12.49 35.22
C SER A 80 -22.57 -11.19 34.61
N ALA A 81 -22.23 -10.99 33.32
CA ALA A 81 -22.48 -9.73 32.62
C ALA A 81 -22.90 -9.98 31.19
N ARG A 82 -23.71 -9.08 30.65
CA ARG A 82 -23.88 -8.93 29.22
C ARG A 82 -22.70 -8.10 28.69
N VAL A 83 -22.01 -8.65 27.72
CA VAL A 83 -20.83 -8.02 27.15
C VAL A 83 -21.10 -7.69 25.67
N ASP A 84 -20.85 -6.45 25.30
CA ASP A 84 -20.93 -5.96 23.95
C ASP A 84 -19.50 -5.68 23.48
N VAL A 85 -19.09 -6.31 22.38
CA VAL A 85 -17.75 -6.18 21.81
C VAL A 85 -17.85 -5.53 20.45
N ARG A 86 -16.99 -4.54 20.19
CA ARG A 86 -16.88 -3.83 18.93
C ARG A 86 -15.42 -3.57 18.60
N LEU A 87 -15.03 -3.74 17.34
CA LEU A 87 -13.78 -3.20 16.84
C LEU A 87 -13.97 -1.74 16.42
N PRO A 88 -12.99 -0.85 16.67
CA PRO A 88 -13.05 0.51 16.18
C PRO A 88 -13.02 0.50 14.63
N ALA A 89 -13.73 1.46 14.03
CA ALA A 89 -13.66 1.67 12.60
C ALA A 89 -12.24 2.14 12.22
N VAL A 90 -11.68 1.53 11.18
CA VAL A 90 -10.40 1.93 10.60
C VAL A 90 -10.68 2.42 9.18
N GLU A 91 -10.14 3.58 8.83
CA GLU A 91 -10.35 4.16 7.50
C GLU A 91 -9.87 3.18 6.41
N ARG A 92 -10.69 2.99 5.39
CA ARG A 92 -10.40 2.13 4.22
C ARG A 92 -10.29 0.63 4.51
N LEU A 93 -10.76 0.23 5.69
CA LEU A 93 -10.91 -1.16 6.09
C LEU A 93 -12.39 -1.40 6.40
N ALA A 94 -13.04 -2.26 5.65
CA ALA A 94 -14.43 -2.61 5.92
C ALA A 94 -14.49 -3.56 7.12
N ILE A 95 -15.07 -3.07 8.21
CA ILE A 95 -15.30 -3.83 9.46
C ILE A 95 -16.79 -3.77 9.73
N ASP A 96 -17.42 -4.90 10.07
CA ASP A 96 -18.81 -4.90 10.54
C ASP A 96 -18.91 -4.06 11.84
N PRO A 97 -19.58 -2.89 11.81
CA PRO A 97 -19.66 -2.01 12.97
C PRO A 97 -20.60 -2.53 14.04
N THR A 98 -21.35 -3.62 13.77
CA THR A 98 -22.37 -4.13 14.65
C THR A 98 -21.74 -4.73 15.91
N PRO A 99 -22.12 -4.28 17.13
CA PRO A 99 -21.60 -4.88 18.34
C PRO A 99 -22.08 -6.32 18.48
N ARG A 100 -21.17 -7.19 18.84
CA ARG A 100 -21.50 -8.59 19.16
C ARG A 100 -21.84 -8.69 20.64
N SER A 101 -23.11 -8.93 20.95
CA SER A 101 -23.66 -8.97 22.32
C SER A 101 -23.88 -10.41 22.77
N PHE A 102 -23.42 -10.74 23.99
CA PHE A 102 -23.61 -12.05 24.57
C PHE A 102 -23.51 -12.00 26.10
N TRP A 103 -24.01 -13.03 26.75
CA TRP A 103 -23.85 -13.20 28.20
C TRP A 103 -22.59 -13.99 28.49
N LEU A 104 -21.85 -13.56 29.52
CA LEU A 104 -20.69 -14.26 30.06
C LEU A 104 -20.91 -14.51 31.55
N ALA A 105 -20.86 -15.78 31.96
CA ALA A 105 -20.81 -16.16 33.35
C ALA A 105 -19.43 -15.80 33.94
N ARG A 106 -19.34 -15.83 35.29
CA ARG A 106 -18.08 -15.62 36.00
C ARG A 106 -17.05 -16.66 35.58
N GLY A 107 -15.87 -16.23 35.14
CA GLY A 107 -14.76 -17.08 34.70
C GLY A 107 -14.89 -17.59 33.27
N GLU A 108 -16.01 -17.39 32.60
CA GLU A 108 -16.24 -17.82 31.24
C GLU A 108 -15.37 -17.02 30.25
N ARG A 109 -14.88 -17.71 29.22
CA ARG A 109 -14.17 -17.13 28.09
C ARG A 109 -14.94 -17.42 26.80
N ARG A 110 -15.08 -16.40 25.96
CA ARG A 110 -15.73 -16.52 24.66
C ARG A 110 -14.90 -15.85 23.58
N GLU A 111 -14.82 -16.47 22.41
CA GLU A 111 -14.13 -15.96 21.25
C GLU A 111 -15.15 -15.48 20.21
N ILE A 112 -14.88 -14.31 19.64
CA ILE A 112 -15.73 -13.65 18.67
C ILE A 112 -14.88 -13.32 17.46
N GLN A 113 -15.39 -13.62 16.29
CA GLN A 113 -14.72 -13.35 15.03
C GLN A 113 -15.34 -12.14 14.35
N PHE A 114 -14.48 -11.26 13.86
CA PHE A 114 -14.80 -10.14 12.97
C PHE A 114 -14.11 -10.36 11.64
N GLU A 115 -14.83 -10.13 10.57
CA GLU A 115 -14.26 -10.14 9.23
C GLU A 115 -13.84 -8.72 8.86
N LEU A 116 -12.58 -8.60 8.41
CA LEU A 116 -11.96 -7.36 8.00
C LEU A 116 -11.64 -7.49 6.52
N THR A 117 -12.25 -6.66 5.67
CA THR A 117 -11.94 -6.64 4.24
C THR A 117 -11.05 -5.46 3.94
N ALA A 118 -9.88 -5.74 3.40
CA ALA A 118 -8.86 -4.75 3.08
C ALA A 118 -9.19 -4.06 1.75
N GLY A 119 -9.67 -2.82 1.82
CA GLY A 119 -10.06 -2.05 0.63
C GLY A 119 -8.89 -1.35 -0.07
N ARG A 120 -7.75 -1.15 0.62
CA ARG A 120 -6.58 -0.45 0.09
C ARG A 120 -5.30 -1.00 0.72
N TRP A 121 -4.19 -0.93 -0.03
CA TRP A 121 -2.85 -1.23 0.49
C TRP A 121 -2.45 -0.25 1.61
N GLY A 122 -1.65 -0.72 2.52
CA GLY A 122 -1.17 0.09 3.65
C GLY A 122 -0.89 -0.73 4.91
N VAL A 123 -0.51 -0.03 5.97
CA VAL A 123 -0.37 -0.61 7.31
C VAL A 123 -1.48 -0.07 8.17
N TYR A 124 -2.31 -0.96 8.68
CA TYR A 124 -3.47 -0.64 9.50
C TYR A 124 -3.25 -1.12 10.93
N GLU A 125 -3.63 -0.30 11.88
CA GLU A 125 -3.64 -0.66 13.29
C GLU A 125 -5.06 -1.08 13.69
N ILE A 126 -5.22 -2.35 14.06
CA ILE A 126 -6.49 -2.96 14.41
C ILE A 126 -6.59 -3.06 15.92
N GLY A 127 -7.63 -2.47 16.52
CA GLY A 127 -7.83 -2.44 17.95
C GLY A 127 -7.21 -1.23 18.62
N PRO A 128 -7.21 -1.20 19.97
CA PRO A 128 -7.82 -2.18 20.88
C PRO A 128 -9.33 -2.33 20.71
N ALA A 129 -9.89 -3.47 21.13
CA ALA A 129 -11.32 -3.72 21.04
C ALA A 129 -12.08 -2.90 22.09
N ASN A 130 -13.19 -2.28 21.70
CA ASN A 130 -14.11 -1.61 22.62
C ASN A 130 -15.04 -2.66 23.25
N VAL A 131 -14.92 -2.84 24.55
CA VAL A 131 -15.71 -3.81 25.31
C VAL A 131 -16.56 -3.05 26.33
N ALA A 132 -17.88 -3.15 26.17
CA ALA A 132 -18.85 -2.64 27.14
C ALA A 132 -19.47 -3.82 27.90
N ALA A 133 -19.35 -3.82 29.22
CA ALA A 133 -19.91 -4.85 30.08
C ALA A 133 -21.02 -4.24 30.95
N HIS A 134 -22.19 -4.89 30.94
CA HIS A 134 -23.38 -4.48 31.66
C HIS A 134 -23.71 -5.54 32.74
N ASP A 135 -23.97 -5.10 33.94
CA ASP A 135 -24.48 -5.99 34.97
C ASP A 135 -25.88 -6.53 34.61
N PRO A 136 -26.37 -7.62 35.25
CA PRO A 136 -27.64 -8.23 34.91
C PRO A 136 -28.84 -7.29 35.00
N LEU A 137 -28.78 -6.30 35.89
CA LEU A 137 -29.82 -5.28 36.07
C LEU A 137 -29.63 -4.06 35.17
N ALA A 138 -28.54 -4.01 34.39
CA ALA A 138 -28.13 -2.86 33.59
C ALA A 138 -28.05 -1.56 34.43
N ALA A 139 -27.66 -1.67 35.70
CA ALA A 139 -27.45 -0.55 36.61
C ALA A 139 -26.08 0.10 36.43
N PHE A 140 -25.08 -0.68 36.05
CA PHE A 140 -23.72 -0.23 35.79
C PHE A 140 -23.28 -0.66 34.38
N THR A 141 -22.56 0.24 33.73
CA THR A 141 -21.86 -0.05 32.47
C THR A 141 -20.39 0.27 32.66
N VAL A 142 -19.56 -0.68 32.30
CA VAL A 142 -18.10 -0.50 32.25
C VAL A 142 -17.65 -0.60 30.81
N GLU A 143 -17.22 0.52 30.23
CA GLU A 143 -16.63 0.57 28.90
C GLU A 143 -15.13 0.66 29.04
N ARG A 144 -14.41 -0.19 28.30
CA ARG A 144 -12.96 -0.22 28.27
C ARG A 144 -12.48 -0.60 26.87
N GLN A 145 -11.34 -0.05 26.50
CA GLN A 145 -10.55 -0.55 25.38
C GLN A 145 -9.63 -1.65 25.92
N LEU A 146 -9.73 -2.84 25.37
CA LEU A 146 -9.03 -4.03 25.85
C LEU A 146 -8.33 -4.74 24.69
N GLY A 147 -7.23 -5.43 25.02
CA GLY A 147 -6.36 -6.08 24.07
C GLY A 147 -5.34 -5.11 23.46
N ASP A 148 -4.23 -5.66 22.99
CA ASP A 148 -3.20 -4.88 22.31
C ASP A 148 -3.58 -4.66 20.83
N ALA A 149 -3.26 -3.48 20.33
CA ALA A 149 -3.42 -3.20 18.91
C ALA A 149 -2.53 -4.12 18.07
N GLN A 150 -3.07 -4.63 16.98
CA GLN A 150 -2.37 -5.51 16.04
C GLN A 150 -2.14 -4.79 14.72
N GLN A 151 -0.96 -4.96 14.12
CA GLN A 151 -0.67 -4.41 12.81
C GLN A 151 -1.11 -5.39 11.72
N LEU A 152 -1.93 -4.92 10.79
CA LEU A 152 -2.29 -5.60 9.55
C LEU A 152 -1.62 -4.91 8.38
N ARG A 153 -0.79 -5.64 7.62
CA ARG A 153 -0.15 -5.16 6.40
C ARG A 153 -0.96 -5.61 5.19
N VAL A 154 -1.46 -4.67 4.43
CA VAL A 154 -2.21 -4.93 3.21
C VAL A 154 -1.33 -4.59 2.01
N TYR A 155 -0.96 -5.60 1.25
CA TYR A 155 -0.13 -5.45 0.06
C TYR A 155 -0.97 -5.06 -1.14
N ALA A 156 -0.45 -4.17 -1.98
CA ALA A 156 -1.08 -3.85 -3.25
C ALA A 156 -1.14 -5.09 -4.14
N GLN A 157 -2.22 -5.23 -4.88
CA GLN A 157 -2.35 -6.30 -5.87
C GLN A 157 -1.32 -6.10 -6.98
N VAL A 158 -0.63 -7.17 -7.34
CA VAL A 158 0.40 -7.18 -8.37
C VAL A 158 -0.13 -7.91 -9.61
N ASP A 159 -0.20 -7.19 -10.72
CA ASP A 159 -0.58 -7.76 -12.01
C ASP A 159 0.60 -8.48 -12.68
N ARG A 160 0.31 -9.38 -13.60
CA ARG A 160 1.35 -10.00 -14.43
C ARG A 160 1.46 -9.25 -15.74
N LEU A 161 2.61 -8.62 -15.97
CA LEU A 161 2.90 -7.95 -17.23
C LEU A 161 3.62 -8.90 -18.21
N GLN A 162 3.17 -8.91 -19.45
CA GLN A 162 3.83 -9.63 -20.55
C GLN A 162 4.89 -8.76 -21.20
N HIS A 163 4.64 -7.45 -21.27
CA HIS A 163 5.51 -6.47 -21.90
C HIS A 163 6.18 -5.56 -20.88
N LEU A 164 7.44 -5.23 -21.10
CA LEU A 164 8.20 -4.29 -20.29
C LEU A 164 9.01 -3.35 -21.16
N VAL A 165 9.21 -2.13 -20.69
CA VAL A 165 10.15 -1.19 -21.30
C VAL A 165 11.56 -1.73 -21.10
N THR A 166 12.23 -2.10 -22.19
CA THR A 166 13.61 -2.58 -22.10
C THR A 166 14.58 -1.40 -22.09
N PRO A 167 15.57 -1.37 -21.19
CA PRO A 167 16.61 -0.36 -21.20
C PRO A 167 17.37 -0.34 -22.55
N ARG A 168 17.66 0.86 -23.05
CA ARG A 168 18.45 1.00 -24.29
C ARG A 168 19.89 0.56 -24.10
N ARG A 169 20.39 0.55 -22.87
CA ARG A 169 21.76 0.16 -22.52
C ARG A 169 21.74 -0.75 -21.32
N THR A 170 22.42 -1.88 -21.42
CA THR A 170 22.53 -2.87 -20.38
C THR A 170 23.99 -3.00 -19.94
N ARG A 171 24.24 -3.43 -18.69
CA ARG A 171 25.58 -3.79 -18.24
C ARG A 171 25.83 -5.27 -18.51
N PRO A 172 27.03 -5.66 -18.95
CA PRO A 172 27.39 -7.09 -19.00
C PRO A 172 27.50 -7.59 -17.55
N VAL A 173 26.47 -8.25 -17.07
CA VAL A 173 26.43 -8.95 -15.77
C VAL A 173 25.55 -10.17 -16.00
N LEU A 174 25.83 -11.26 -15.28
CA LEU A 174 25.00 -12.48 -15.26
C LEU A 174 23.53 -12.13 -15.01
N GLY A 175 22.72 -12.05 -16.07
CA GLY A 175 21.30 -11.72 -16.06
C GLY A 175 20.57 -12.38 -17.21
N SER A 176 19.24 -12.35 -17.23
CA SER A 176 18.42 -13.11 -18.20
C SER A 176 18.01 -12.36 -19.47
N GLN A 177 18.48 -11.13 -19.70
CA GLN A 177 18.23 -10.44 -20.95
C GLN A 177 19.27 -10.77 -21.99
N VAL A 178 18.79 -11.31 -23.10
CA VAL A 178 19.63 -11.64 -24.26
C VAL A 178 19.96 -10.37 -25.03
N SER A 179 21.22 -9.96 -25.05
CA SER A 179 21.66 -8.86 -25.90
C SER A 179 21.66 -9.30 -27.37
N ARG A 180 21.33 -8.38 -28.27
CA ARG A 180 21.52 -8.58 -29.71
C ARG A 180 23.00 -8.50 -30.13
N GLU A 181 23.88 -8.04 -29.24
CA GLU A 181 25.33 -8.03 -29.49
C GLU A 181 25.90 -9.42 -29.13
N LEU A 182 26.73 -9.95 -30.03
CA LEU A 182 27.41 -11.24 -29.84
C LEU A 182 28.57 -11.07 -28.84
N GLY A 183 28.62 -11.86 -27.78
CA GLY A 183 29.64 -11.73 -26.74
C GLY A 183 29.81 -12.97 -25.86
N GLU A 184 30.44 -12.81 -24.70
CA GLU A 184 30.64 -13.88 -23.72
C GLU A 184 29.43 -13.98 -22.80
N GLY A 185 28.58 -14.99 -22.94
CA GLY A 185 27.44 -15.33 -22.08
C GLY A 185 27.34 -16.82 -21.86
N ILE A 186 26.22 -17.27 -21.30
CA ILE A 186 25.97 -18.70 -21.05
C ILE A 186 24.97 -19.25 -22.08
N GLU A 187 24.13 -18.39 -22.67
CA GLU A 187 23.09 -18.84 -23.58
C GLU A 187 23.62 -18.97 -25.01
N PHE A 188 23.40 -20.14 -25.60
CA PHE A 188 23.83 -20.44 -26.96
C PHE A 188 23.07 -19.54 -27.98
N ALA A 189 23.83 -18.77 -28.75
CA ALA A 189 23.28 -17.91 -29.80
C ALA A 189 23.37 -18.55 -31.18
N ASP A 190 24.56 -18.94 -31.60
CA ASP A 190 24.82 -19.47 -32.93
C ASP A 190 26.15 -20.24 -33.00
N LEU A 191 26.36 -20.92 -34.12
CA LEU A 191 27.60 -21.57 -34.50
C LEU A 191 28.21 -20.86 -35.68
N ARG A 192 29.37 -20.22 -35.51
CA ARG A 192 30.12 -19.62 -36.61
C ARG A 192 31.52 -20.21 -36.78
N PRO A 193 32.14 -20.10 -37.94
CA PRO A 193 33.55 -20.45 -38.12
C PRO A 193 34.47 -19.69 -37.15
N LEU A 194 35.52 -20.34 -36.69
CA LEU A 194 36.57 -19.74 -35.86
C LEU A 194 37.21 -18.58 -36.62
N ALA A 195 37.32 -17.42 -35.97
CA ALA A 195 37.99 -16.24 -36.49
C ALA A 195 39.21 -15.88 -35.61
N PRO A 196 40.19 -15.14 -36.16
CA PRO A 196 41.31 -14.62 -35.39
C PRO A 196 40.80 -13.82 -34.16
N GLY A 197 41.31 -14.16 -32.96
CA GLY A 197 40.90 -13.55 -31.72
C GLY A 197 39.87 -14.35 -30.89
N ASP A 198 39.31 -15.42 -31.47
CA ASP A 198 38.42 -16.31 -30.69
C ASP A 198 39.19 -17.16 -29.71
N ARG A 199 38.55 -17.44 -28.58
CA ARG A 199 39.14 -18.28 -27.51
C ARG A 199 38.96 -19.75 -27.83
N VAL A 200 40.00 -20.53 -27.65
CA VAL A 200 39.99 -21.99 -27.87
C VAL A 200 38.93 -22.70 -27.04
N ARG A 201 38.61 -22.19 -25.85
CA ARG A 201 37.55 -22.73 -24.97
C ARG A 201 36.13 -22.61 -25.53
N SER A 202 35.90 -21.71 -26.51
CA SER A 202 34.57 -21.54 -27.15
C SER A 202 34.41 -22.49 -28.36
N ILE A 203 35.40 -23.30 -28.72
CA ILE A 203 35.32 -24.22 -29.85
C ILE A 203 34.28 -25.31 -29.54
N ASN A 204 33.33 -25.49 -30.44
CA ASN A 204 32.41 -26.62 -30.44
C ASN A 204 33.03 -27.81 -31.19
N TRP A 205 33.67 -28.66 -30.44
CA TRP A 205 34.36 -29.85 -30.99
C TRP A 205 33.42 -30.80 -31.75
N ARG A 206 32.16 -30.88 -31.37
CA ARG A 206 31.15 -31.72 -32.04
C ARG A 206 30.75 -31.15 -33.40
N ALA A 207 30.57 -29.84 -33.52
CA ALA A 207 30.28 -29.16 -34.75
C ALA A 207 31.53 -29.15 -35.68
N THR A 208 32.70 -28.90 -35.10
CA THR A 208 34.00 -28.93 -35.79
C THR A 208 34.25 -30.31 -36.43
N ALA A 209 33.99 -31.41 -35.72
CA ALA A 209 34.16 -32.76 -36.26
C ALA A 209 33.18 -33.04 -37.42
N ARG A 210 31.96 -32.57 -37.36
CA ARG A 210 30.93 -32.76 -38.41
C ARG A 210 31.19 -31.91 -39.65
N ARG A 211 31.68 -30.70 -39.47
CA ARG A 211 31.85 -29.73 -40.58
C ARG A 211 33.27 -29.64 -41.14
N ARG A 212 34.21 -30.43 -40.55
CA ARG A 212 35.62 -30.49 -40.91
C ARG A 212 36.35 -29.12 -40.94
N ALA A 213 35.81 -28.17 -40.17
CA ALA A 213 36.37 -26.83 -39.96
C ALA A 213 36.13 -26.42 -38.53
N PRO A 214 36.97 -25.62 -37.88
CA PRO A 214 36.80 -25.21 -36.52
C PRO A 214 35.61 -24.26 -36.39
N TYR A 215 34.64 -24.59 -35.57
CA TYR A 215 33.45 -23.79 -35.25
C TYR A 215 33.44 -23.40 -33.78
N VAL A 216 33.03 -22.17 -33.49
CA VAL A 216 32.88 -21.66 -32.14
C VAL A 216 31.41 -21.47 -31.80
N ASN A 217 31.07 -21.78 -30.53
CA ASN A 217 29.81 -21.39 -29.98
C ASN A 217 29.84 -19.90 -29.73
N VAL A 218 28.93 -19.16 -30.35
CA VAL A 218 28.65 -17.78 -30.05
C VAL A 218 27.55 -17.78 -28.98
N GLN A 219 27.79 -17.06 -27.91
CA GLN A 219 26.86 -16.95 -26.80
C GLN A 219 26.31 -15.54 -26.73
N HIS A 220 25.06 -15.39 -26.33
CA HIS A 220 24.51 -14.08 -26.00
C HIS A 220 24.97 -13.70 -24.60
N PRO A 221 25.59 -12.53 -24.41
CA PRO A 221 25.92 -12.08 -23.08
C PRO A 221 24.61 -11.87 -22.29
N GLU A 222 24.55 -12.44 -21.11
CA GLU A 222 23.48 -12.14 -20.16
C GLU A 222 23.69 -10.73 -19.63
N HIS A 223 22.71 -9.88 -19.82
CA HIS A 223 22.73 -8.51 -19.33
C HIS A 223 21.65 -8.32 -18.27
N SER A 224 22.01 -7.77 -17.13
CA SER A 224 21.05 -7.19 -16.21
C SER A 224 20.94 -5.69 -16.43
N ALA A 225 19.73 -5.17 -16.38
CA ALA A 225 19.49 -3.75 -16.47
C ALA A 225 19.40 -3.12 -15.08
N ASP A 226 19.87 -1.87 -14.97
CA ASP A 226 19.55 -1.04 -13.83
C ASP A 226 18.24 -0.29 -14.15
N VAL A 227 17.18 -0.59 -13.43
CA VAL A 227 15.86 0.02 -13.54
C VAL A 227 15.58 0.81 -12.27
N VAL A 228 15.17 2.05 -12.40
CA VAL A 228 14.77 2.92 -11.30
C VAL A 228 13.29 3.23 -11.45
N LEU A 229 12.50 2.78 -10.50
CA LEU A 229 11.10 3.19 -10.36
C LEU A 229 11.09 4.53 -9.64
N PHE A 230 10.65 5.57 -10.33
CA PHE A 230 10.53 6.91 -9.78
C PHE A 230 9.07 7.17 -9.43
N LEU A 231 8.79 7.38 -8.16
CA LEU A 231 7.46 7.67 -7.63
C LEU A 231 7.37 9.15 -7.27
N ASP A 232 6.49 9.86 -7.94
CA ASP A 232 6.17 11.25 -7.62
C ASP A 232 5.15 11.32 -6.47
N THR A 233 5.57 11.89 -5.35
CA THR A 233 4.75 12.06 -4.14
C THR A 233 4.60 13.52 -3.73
N PHE A 234 4.77 14.46 -4.65
CA PHE A 234 4.55 15.88 -4.39
C PHE A 234 3.08 16.24 -4.21
N ALA A 235 2.23 15.65 -5.03
CA ALA A 235 0.80 15.88 -5.02
C ALA A 235 0.02 14.61 -5.36
N GLU A 236 -1.18 14.51 -4.82
CA GLU A 236 -2.12 13.43 -5.08
C GLU A 236 -3.46 14.04 -5.49
N ALA A 237 -4.10 13.44 -6.48
CA ALA A 237 -5.49 13.71 -6.81
C ALA A 237 -6.35 12.52 -6.38
N ASP A 238 -7.52 12.82 -5.85
CA ASP A 238 -8.54 11.86 -5.49
C ASP A 238 -9.33 11.49 -6.75
N LEU A 239 -9.43 10.19 -7.03
CA LEU A 239 -10.17 9.63 -8.16
C LEU A 239 -11.43 8.87 -7.68
N GLY A 240 -11.92 9.16 -6.49
CA GLY A 240 -13.02 8.48 -5.82
C GLY A 240 -12.53 7.50 -4.75
N GLU A 241 -12.69 6.20 -4.96
CA GLU A 241 -12.24 5.20 -3.98
C GLU A 241 -10.71 5.08 -3.88
N GLN A 242 -9.98 5.55 -4.89
CA GLN A 242 -8.53 5.47 -5.01
C GLN A 242 -7.94 6.83 -5.38
N GLY A 243 -6.66 7.04 -5.07
CA GLY A 243 -5.94 8.23 -5.48
C GLY A 243 -4.91 7.93 -6.58
N THR A 244 -4.35 8.99 -7.17
CA THR A 244 -3.26 8.84 -8.14
C THR A 244 -2.03 8.18 -7.54
N LEU A 245 -1.77 8.38 -6.24
CA LEU A 245 -0.69 7.70 -5.54
C LEU A 245 -0.95 6.19 -5.40
N ASP A 246 -2.19 5.78 -5.17
CA ASP A 246 -2.55 4.36 -5.10
C ASP A 246 -2.28 3.64 -6.42
N ALA A 247 -2.67 4.26 -7.51
CA ALA A 247 -2.39 3.76 -8.84
C ALA A 247 -0.87 3.66 -9.08
N ALA A 248 -0.11 4.71 -8.70
CA ALA A 248 1.34 4.73 -8.82
C ALA A 248 2.01 3.60 -8.02
N VAL A 249 1.57 3.37 -6.79
CA VAL A 249 2.12 2.30 -5.92
C VAL A 249 1.84 0.92 -6.50
N ARG A 250 0.62 0.66 -6.99
CA ARG A 250 0.29 -0.62 -7.67
C ARG A 250 1.12 -0.84 -8.91
N ALA A 251 1.26 0.18 -9.75
CA ALA A 251 2.10 0.10 -10.94
C ALA A 251 3.57 -0.13 -10.57
N ALA A 252 4.09 0.55 -9.54
CA ALA A 252 5.46 0.36 -9.07
C ALA A 252 5.69 -1.06 -8.56
N ALA A 253 4.77 -1.62 -7.76
CA ALA A 253 4.84 -2.99 -7.26
C ALA A 253 4.82 -4.01 -8.42
N THR A 254 3.92 -3.83 -9.37
CA THR A 254 3.77 -4.68 -10.57
C THR A 254 5.03 -4.64 -11.45
N LEU A 255 5.56 -3.45 -11.74
CA LEU A 255 6.80 -3.28 -12.50
C LEU A 255 8.00 -3.87 -11.77
N ALA A 256 8.12 -3.62 -10.45
CA ALA A 256 9.18 -4.19 -9.64
C ALA A 256 9.18 -5.72 -9.70
N ALA A 257 8.02 -6.35 -9.48
CA ALA A 257 7.88 -7.80 -9.52
C ALA A 257 8.29 -8.37 -10.88
N THR A 258 7.85 -7.71 -11.98
CA THR A 258 8.12 -8.19 -13.34
C THR A 258 9.59 -8.01 -13.74
N TYR A 259 10.23 -6.86 -13.43
CA TYR A 259 11.65 -6.67 -13.69
C TYR A 259 12.54 -7.58 -12.85
N LEU A 260 12.22 -7.75 -11.56
CA LEU A 260 12.97 -8.67 -10.67
C LEU A 260 12.85 -10.14 -11.10
N ALA A 261 11.69 -10.55 -11.64
CA ALA A 261 11.51 -11.88 -12.22
C ALA A 261 12.43 -12.10 -13.45
N ARG A 262 12.76 -11.04 -14.19
CA ARG A 262 13.75 -11.03 -15.29
C ARG A 262 15.20 -10.88 -14.81
N ARG A 263 15.44 -10.94 -13.49
CA ARG A 263 16.75 -10.75 -12.84
C ARG A 263 17.38 -9.37 -13.05
N ASP A 264 16.59 -8.38 -13.41
CA ASP A 264 17.03 -6.99 -13.47
C ASP A 264 17.27 -6.44 -12.05
N ARG A 265 18.07 -5.39 -11.95
CA ARG A 265 18.31 -4.68 -10.69
C ARG A 265 17.32 -3.53 -10.59
N VAL A 266 16.44 -3.60 -9.60
CA VAL A 266 15.39 -2.59 -9.42
C VAL A 266 15.69 -1.72 -8.21
N ALA A 267 15.72 -0.41 -8.43
CA ALA A 267 15.79 0.62 -7.40
C ALA A 267 14.42 1.33 -7.29
N LEU A 268 14.15 1.93 -6.15
CA LEU A 268 12.99 2.80 -5.94
C LEU A 268 13.48 4.17 -5.49
N VAL A 269 12.94 5.22 -6.10
CA VAL A 269 13.12 6.62 -5.67
C VAL A 269 11.73 7.23 -5.52
N SER A 270 11.40 7.68 -4.32
CA SER A 270 10.18 8.42 -4.04
C SER A 270 10.54 9.87 -3.74
N LEU A 271 10.04 10.77 -4.56
CA LEU A 271 10.34 12.19 -4.49
C LEU A 271 9.06 13.00 -4.26
N GLY A 272 9.05 13.76 -3.17
CA GLY A 272 7.90 14.58 -2.76
C GLY A 272 8.28 15.52 -1.64
N GLY A 273 7.45 15.65 -0.61
CA GLY A 273 7.78 16.40 0.60
C GLY A 273 9.00 15.83 1.35
N THR A 274 9.35 14.58 1.09
CA THR A 274 10.58 13.91 1.54
C THR A 274 11.16 13.13 0.37
N LEU A 275 12.50 12.99 0.35
CA LEU A 275 13.18 12.11 -0.56
C LEU A 275 13.47 10.79 0.15
N SER A 276 12.94 9.70 -0.37
CA SER A 276 13.31 8.36 0.04
C SER A 276 13.83 7.56 -1.14
N TRP A 277 14.80 6.67 -0.88
CA TRP A 277 15.34 5.83 -1.95
C TRP A 277 15.75 4.47 -1.43
N LEU A 278 15.64 3.50 -2.30
CA LEU A 278 16.11 2.14 -2.11
C LEU A 278 17.08 1.79 -3.24
N ALA A 279 18.31 1.47 -2.89
CA ALA A 279 19.35 1.11 -3.87
C ALA A 279 18.94 -0.14 -4.66
N GLY A 280 19.30 -0.16 -5.95
CA GLY A 280 18.98 -1.26 -6.86
C GLY A 280 19.70 -2.55 -6.51
N SER A 281 18.95 -3.63 -6.42
CA SER A 281 19.43 -4.99 -6.19
C SER A 281 18.57 -5.99 -6.97
N PRO A 282 19.09 -7.14 -7.36
CA PRO A 282 18.31 -8.20 -8.00
C PRO A 282 17.67 -9.12 -6.97
N GLY A 283 16.74 -9.96 -7.43
CA GLY A 283 16.21 -11.11 -6.69
C GLY A 283 14.99 -10.81 -5.80
N PRO A 284 14.35 -11.86 -5.27
CA PRO A 284 13.05 -11.75 -4.60
C PRO A 284 13.09 -10.95 -3.30
N ARG A 285 14.21 -10.93 -2.58
CA ARG A 285 14.36 -10.11 -1.36
C ARG A 285 14.21 -8.62 -1.64
N GLN A 286 14.60 -8.16 -2.83
CA GLN A 286 14.45 -6.77 -3.22
C GLN A 286 12.98 -6.38 -3.42
N LEU A 287 12.15 -7.30 -3.91
CA LEU A 287 10.71 -7.06 -4.03
C LEU A 287 10.08 -6.72 -2.67
N TYR A 288 10.36 -7.52 -1.65
CA TYR A 288 9.86 -7.24 -0.30
C TYR A 288 10.32 -5.87 0.23
N ARG A 289 11.60 -5.52 -0.01
CA ARG A 289 12.13 -4.21 0.39
C ARG A 289 11.47 -3.07 -0.35
N ILE A 290 11.17 -3.22 -1.65
CA ILE A 290 10.45 -2.23 -2.44
C ILE A 290 9.02 -2.08 -1.91
N ILE A 291 8.32 -3.17 -1.64
CA ILE A 291 6.96 -3.14 -1.10
C ILE A 291 6.94 -2.46 0.28
N ASP A 292 7.88 -2.78 1.17
CA ASP A 292 8.00 -2.11 2.47
C ASP A 292 8.29 -0.59 2.32
N ALA A 293 9.14 -0.21 1.35
CA ALA A 293 9.40 1.19 1.05
C ALA A 293 8.16 1.91 0.47
N LEU A 294 7.36 1.22 -0.34
CA LEU A 294 6.11 1.75 -0.87
C LEU A 294 5.08 2.01 0.24
N PHE A 295 5.02 1.20 1.30
CA PHE A 295 4.14 1.47 2.45
C PHE A 295 4.45 2.80 3.15
N SER A 296 5.70 3.22 3.14
CA SER A 296 6.09 4.51 3.72
C SER A 296 5.90 5.69 2.76
N SER A 297 5.52 5.43 1.50
CA SER A 297 5.27 6.46 0.49
C SER A 297 3.95 7.18 0.79
N GLN A 298 4.05 8.44 1.17
CA GLN A 298 2.91 9.30 1.48
C GLN A 298 3.13 10.68 0.89
N VAL A 299 2.04 11.30 0.45
CA VAL A 299 2.08 12.72 0.09
C VAL A 299 2.24 13.56 1.34
N ARG A 300 3.44 14.06 1.57
CA ARG A 300 3.71 15.00 2.66
C ARG A 300 3.84 16.40 2.09
N ARG A 301 2.90 17.28 2.40
CA ARG A 301 2.99 18.70 2.07
C ARG A 301 4.11 19.32 2.88
N SER A 302 5.26 19.57 2.27
CA SER A 302 6.35 20.29 2.90
C SER A 302 6.44 21.70 2.33
N PHE A 303 6.16 22.70 3.15
CA PHE A 303 6.35 24.12 2.80
C PHE A 303 7.83 24.58 2.86
N ARG A 304 8.75 23.72 3.34
CA ARG A 304 10.16 24.09 3.58
C ARG A 304 11.14 23.50 2.57
N TRP A 305 10.67 23.06 1.43
CA TRP A 305 11.57 22.51 0.41
C TRP A 305 12.26 23.61 -0.39
N THR A 306 13.21 24.27 0.25
CA THR A 306 14.14 25.20 -0.39
C THR A 306 15.44 24.46 -0.70
N GLY A 307 15.49 23.56 -1.68
CA GLY A 307 16.82 23.13 -2.05
C GLY A 307 17.04 21.79 -2.74
N VAL A 308 16.10 20.87 -2.84
CA VAL A 308 16.34 19.65 -3.64
C VAL A 308 15.65 19.77 -5.00
N THR A 309 16.10 20.72 -5.79
CA THR A 309 15.77 20.79 -7.22
C THR A 309 16.45 19.69 -8.02
N HIS A 310 17.40 18.98 -7.42
CA HIS A 310 18.22 18.00 -8.13
C HIS A 310 18.37 16.72 -7.31
N LEU A 311 18.02 15.58 -7.89
CA LEU A 311 18.31 14.29 -7.29
C LEU A 311 19.83 14.09 -7.17
N PRO A 312 20.36 13.68 -6.00
CA PRO A 312 21.77 13.35 -5.86
C PRO A 312 22.21 12.33 -6.91
N ARG A 313 23.33 12.57 -7.58
CA ARG A 313 23.83 11.72 -8.67
C ARG A 313 24.01 10.25 -8.27
N GLN A 314 24.23 10.01 -6.99
CA GLN A 314 24.48 8.67 -6.44
C GLN A 314 23.21 7.78 -6.38
N LEU A 315 22.01 8.38 -6.45
CA LEU A 315 20.75 7.64 -6.28
C LEU A 315 20.33 6.89 -7.53
N VAL A 316 20.72 7.40 -8.71
CA VAL A 316 20.35 6.82 -9.98
C VAL A 316 21.62 6.34 -10.69
N PRO A 317 21.78 5.02 -10.89
CA PRO A 317 22.92 4.47 -11.59
C PRO A 317 23.08 5.08 -12.98
N ALA A 318 24.32 5.29 -13.43
CA ALA A 318 24.58 5.85 -14.74
C ALA A 318 23.91 5.00 -15.84
N ARG A 319 23.18 5.67 -16.73
CA ARG A 319 22.47 5.03 -17.87
C ARG A 319 21.31 4.09 -17.45
N ALA A 320 20.82 4.16 -16.21
CA ALA A 320 19.66 3.41 -15.80
C ALA A 320 18.42 3.81 -16.61
N LEU A 321 17.51 2.87 -16.80
CA LEU A 321 16.15 3.15 -17.22
C LEU A 321 15.39 3.71 -16.01
N VAL A 322 14.86 4.91 -16.14
CA VAL A 322 13.97 5.51 -15.15
C VAL A 322 12.54 5.39 -15.65
N VAL A 323 11.71 4.64 -14.94
CA VAL A 323 10.26 4.56 -15.17
C VAL A 323 9.59 5.43 -14.13
N ALA A 324 9.13 6.60 -14.55
CA ALA A 324 8.48 7.55 -13.68
C ALA A 324 6.96 7.32 -13.67
N LEU A 325 6.41 7.25 -12.47
CA LEU A 325 4.99 7.16 -12.17
C LEU A 325 4.59 8.48 -11.51
N SER A 326 3.91 9.35 -12.25
CA SER A 326 3.66 10.72 -11.80
C SER A 326 2.31 11.22 -12.30
N PRO A 327 1.52 11.90 -11.45
CA PRO A 327 0.36 12.64 -11.92
C PRO A 327 0.76 13.98 -12.58
N LEU A 328 2.06 14.32 -12.58
CA LEU A 328 2.64 15.57 -13.08
C LEU A 328 1.90 16.83 -12.59
N LEU A 329 1.42 16.86 -11.38
CA LEU A 329 0.67 17.98 -10.79
C LEU A 329 1.57 19.07 -10.21
N ASP A 330 2.84 18.77 -9.98
CA ASP A 330 3.80 19.67 -9.36
C ASP A 330 5.00 19.89 -10.29
N ASP A 331 5.35 21.16 -10.53
CA ASP A 331 6.47 21.53 -11.42
C ASP A 331 7.82 21.00 -10.95
N ARG A 332 7.98 20.73 -9.64
CA ARG A 332 9.20 20.15 -9.07
C ARG A 332 9.42 18.72 -9.54
N GLY A 333 8.34 17.92 -9.63
CA GLY A 333 8.38 16.58 -10.21
C GLY A 333 8.78 16.62 -11.68
N ILE A 334 8.19 17.53 -12.46
CA ILE A 334 8.53 17.76 -13.88
C ILE A 334 10.00 18.16 -14.01
N ALA A 335 10.48 19.11 -13.21
CA ALA A 335 11.87 19.56 -13.22
C ALA A 335 12.86 18.43 -12.88
N ALA A 336 12.52 17.57 -11.92
CA ALA A 336 13.36 16.41 -11.57
C ALA A 336 13.50 15.41 -12.73
N LEU A 337 12.41 15.15 -13.46
CA LEU A 337 12.41 14.26 -14.63
C LEU A 337 13.25 14.84 -15.79
N LEU A 338 13.14 16.14 -16.03
CA LEU A 338 13.94 16.86 -17.02
C LEU A 338 15.44 16.83 -16.68
N ASP A 339 15.78 17.03 -15.38
CA ASP A 339 17.14 16.94 -14.89
C ASP A 339 17.74 15.53 -15.08
N LEU A 340 16.98 14.47 -14.75
CA LEU A 340 17.39 13.09 -15.00
C LEU A 340 17.69 12.85 -16.49
N ARG A 341 16.83 13.36 -17.37
CA ARG A 341 17.04 13.26 -18.81
C ARG A 341 18.28 14.02 -19.27
N ALA A 342 18.47 15.24 -18.80
CA ALA A 342 19.66 16.07 -19.10
C ALA A 342 20.96 15.39 -18.64
N ARG A 343 20.94 14.60 -17.57
CA ARG A 343 22.08 13.77 -17.12
C ARG A 343 22.32 12.52 -17.98
N GLY A 344 21.50 12.28 -18.98
CA GLY A 344 21.66 11.17 -19.94
C GLY A 344 21.04 9.85 -19.49
N HIS A 345 20.14 9.89 -18.50
CA HIS A 345 19.33 8.72 -18.17
C HIS A 345 18.26 8.48 -19.24
N ASP A 346 17.87 7.23 -19.38
CA ASP A 346 16.77 6.82 -20.24
C ASP A 346 15.47 6.94 -19.45
N VAL A 347 14.72 8.02 -19.67
CA VAL A 347 13.52 8.34 -18.89
C VAL A 347 12.28 8.05 -19.70
N VAL A 348 11.35 7.33 -19.10
CA VAL A 348 9.97 7.15 -19.58
C VAL A 348 9.01 7.56 -18.49
N VAL A 349 7.86 8.12 -18.88
CA VAL A 349 6.86 8.63 -17.94
C VAL A 349 5.52 7.95 -18.18
N VAL A 350 4.97 7.36 -17.14
CA VAL A 350 3.57 6.98 -17.04
C VAL A 350 2.86 8.11 -16.32
N GLU A 351 2.16 8.94 -17.08
CA GLU A 351 1.36 10.03 -16.54
C GLU A 351 0.04 9.48 -16.02
N ILE A 352 -0.17 9.54 -14.71
CA ILE A 352 -1.42 9.08 -14.09
C ILE A 352 -2.43 10.23 -14.14
N SER A 353 -3.54 10.03 -14.86
CA SER A 353 -4.58 11.06 -15.00
C SER A 353 -5.15 11.43 -13.64
N PRO A 354 -5.11 12.71 -13.26
CA PRO A 354 -5.79 13.20 -12.03
C PRO A 354 -7.28 13.49 -12.26
N VAL A 355 -7.76 13.28 -13.48
CA VAL A 355 -9.15 13.52 -13.88
C VAL A 355 -9.74 12.21 -14.34
N PRO A 356 -10.88 11.77 -13.80
CA PRO A 356 -11.57 10.58 -14.29
C PRO A 356 -11.91 10.67 -15.77
N ALA A 357 -11.82 9.55 -16.49
CA ALA A 357 -12.07 9.49 -17.94
C ALA A 357 -13.49 9.86 -18.31
N ASP A 358 -14.44 9.58 -17.43
CA ASP A 358 -15.88 9.86 -17.59
C ASP A 358 -16.31 11.29 -17.20
N THR A 359 -15.33 12.15 -16.92
CA THR A 359 -15.62 13.55 -16.53
C THR A 359 -16.37 14.27 -17.63
N THR A 360 -17.61 14.67 -17.34
CA THR A 360 -18.46 15.47 -18.19
C THR A 360 -18.23 16.98 -18.06
N ASP A 361 -17.34 17.38 -17.15
CA ASP A 361 -16.97 18.79 -16.94
C ASP A 361 -16.34 19.40 -18.21
N ARG A 362 -16.98 20.47 -18.72
CA ARG A 362 -16.52 21.24 -19.88
C ARG A 362 -16.05 22.64 -19.51
N SER A 363 -15.74 22.87 -18.23
CA SER A 363 -15.29 24.17 -17.75
C SER A 363 -14.06 24.66 -18.52
N LEU A 364 -13.94 25.99 -18.60
CA LEU A 364 -12.75 26.63 -19.18
C LEU A 364 -11.49 26.25 -18.43
N THR A 365 -11.60 26.10 -17.11
CA THR A 365 -10.51 25.70 -16.23
C THR A 365 -9.94 24.34 -16.61
N LEU A 366 -10.80 23.33 -16.84
CA LEU A 366 -10.35 22.00 -17.24
C LEU A 366 -9.72 22.01 -18.64
N ARG A 367 -10.26 22.84 -19.56
CA ARG A 367 -9.69 22.98 -20.90
C ARG A 367 -8.30 23.63 -20.88
N LEU A 368 -8.11 24.70 -20.09
CA LEU A 368 -6.81 25.33 -19.91
C LEU A 368 -5.81 24.39 -19.24
N TRP A 369 -6.28 23.64 -18.25
CA TRP A 369 -5.45 22.63 -17.59
C TRP A 369 -4.98 21.55 -18.58
N ARG A 370 -5.88 21.02 -19.43
CA ARG A 370 -5.50 20.04 -20.47
C ARG A 370 -4.48 20.61 -21.45
N LEU A 371 -4.66 21.84 -21.91
CA LEU A 371 -3.69 22.50 -22.78
C LEU A 371 -2.30 22.64 -22.12
N HIS A 372 -2.27 22.97 -20.84
CA HIS A 372 -0.99 23.00 -20.12
C HIS A 372 -0.32 21.62 -20.05
N ARG A 373 -1.09 20.56 -19.84
CA ARG A 373 -0.59 19.17 -19.83
C ARG A 373 -0.04 18.78 -21.21
N ASP A 374 -0.73 19.12 -22.27
CA ASP A 374 -0.29 18.85 -23.62
C ASP A 374 1.04 19.57 -23.92
N ALA A 375 1.22 20.78 -23.43
CA ALA A 375 2.48 21.51 -23.54
C ALA A 375 3.63 20.79 -22.78
N VAL A 376 3.37 20.25 -21.59
CA VAL A 376 4.37 19.45 -20.84
C VAL A 376 4.73 18.17 -21.58
N ARG A 377 3.74 17.44 -22.13
CA ARG A 377 3.99 16.22 -22.94
C ARG A 377 4.80 16.54 -24.20
N THR A 378 4.47 17.63 -24.89
CA THR A 378 5.22 18.09 -26.07
C THR A 378 6.68 18.36 -25.71
N ARG A 379 6.93 19.09 -24.62
CA ARG A 379 8.28 19.35 -24.11
C ARG A 379 9.05 18.06 -23.77
N PHE A 380 8.37 17.09 -23.15
CA PHE A 380 8.97 15.79 -22.87
C PHE A 380 9.34 15.05 -24.17
N ALA A 381 8.45 15.03 -25.15
CA ALA A 381 8.68 14.40 -26.44
C ALA A 381 9.87 15.03 -27.20
N GLU A 382 10.00 16.37 -27.20
CA GLU A 382 11.14 17.12 -27.80
C GLU A 382 12.47 16.71 -27.15
N LEU A 383 12.47 16.42 -25.83
CA LEU A 383 13.66 15.99 -25.12
C LEU A 383 13.89 14.47 -25.15
N GLY A 384 13.07 13.75 -25.88
CA GLY A 384 13.22 12.31 -26.04
C GLY A 384 12.73 11.49 -24.84
N ILE A 385 11.78 12.03 -24.08
CA ILE A 385 11.07 11.33 -22.99
C ILE A 385 9.74 10.82 -23.53
N ALA A 386 9.57 9.50 -23.60
CA ALA A 386 8.30 8.90 -23.98
C ALA A 386 7.32 9.00 -22.80
N THR A 387 6.14 9.56 -23.05
CA THR A 387 5.11 9.77 -22.02
C THR A 387 3.79 9.19 -22.51
N ALA A 388 3.21 8.25 -21.74
CA ALA A 388 1.88 7.72 -21.98
C ALA A 388 0.93 8.12 -20.87
N LEU A 389 -0.32 8.40 -21.22
CA LEU A 389 -1.38 8.77 -20.28
C LEU A 389 -2.06 7.49 -19.76
N TRP A 390 -2.10 7.34 -18.46
CA TRP A 390 -2.83 6.27 -17.79
C TRP A 390 -4.04 6.82 -17.04
N GLU A 391 -5.19 6.23 -17.31
CA GLU A 391 -6.49 6.58 -16.71
C GLU A 391 -7.01 5.40 -15.88
N PRO A 392 -6.53 5.23 -14.62
CA PRO A 392 -7.05 4.19 -13.74
C PRO A 392 -8.48 4.57 -13.28
N PRO A 393 -9.38 3.60 -13.01
CA PRO A 393 -9.18 2.15 -13.11
C PRO A 393 -9.48 1.57 -14.49
N TYR A 394 -9.83 2.39 -15.50
CA TYR A 394 -10.35 1.95 -16.80
C TYR A 394 -9.29 1.22 -17.66
N ALA A 395 -8.03 1.58 -17.52
CA ALA A 395 -6.93 0.94 -18.23
C ALA A 395 -6.00 0.21 -17.26
N GLY A 396 -5.62 -1.02 -17.60
CA GLY A 396 -4.59 -1.76 -16.86
C GLY A 396 -3.18 -1.20 -17.08
N VAL A 397 -2.27 -1.49 -16.18
CA VAL A 397 -0.84 -1.05 -16.29
C VAL A 397 -0.20 -1.60 -17.58
N GLU A 398 -0.59 -2.80 -18.05
CA GLU A 398 -0.07 -3.43 -19.26
C GLU A 398 -0.25 -2.55 -20.49
N SER A 399 -1.48 -2.07 -20.74
CA SER A 399 -1.82 -1.27 -21.93
C SER A 399 -1.00 0.01 -22.01
N VAL A 400 -0.78 0.66 -20.87
CA VAL A 400 0.02 1.90 -20.83
C VAL A 400 1.50 1.63 -21.06
N ILE A 401 2.02 0.52 -20.56
CA ILE A 401 3.41 0.11 -20.80
C ILE A 401 3.61 -0.20 -22.29
N GLU A 402 2.66 -0.84 -22.96
CA GLU A 402 2.69 -1.06 -24.41
C GLU A 402 2.68 0.25 -25.19
N GLU A 403 1.86 1.23 -24.77
CA GLU A 403 1.85 2.56 -25.37
C GLU A 403 3.18 3.27 -25.20
N VAL A 404 3.78 3.25 -23.99
CA VAL A 404 5.13 3.79 -23.74
C VAL A 404 6.16 3.14 -24.66
N ILE A 405 6.11 1.81 -24.83
CA ILE A 405 7.05 1.08 -25.72
C ILE A 405 6.88 1.57 -27.17
N THR A 406 5.64 1.75 -27.61
CA THR A 406 5.33 2.21 -28.97
C THR A 406 5.79 3.65 -29.20
N LEU A 407 5.47 4.57 -28.31
CA LEU A 407 5.89 5.97 -28.35
C LEU A 407 7.41 6.09 -28.34
N ARG A 408 8.08 5.30 -27.51
CA ARG A 408 9.55 5.30 -27.41
C ARG A 408 10.28 4.89 -28.72
N ARG A 409 9.65 4.08 -29.55
CA ARG A 409 10.20 3.72 -30.89
C ARG A 409 10.20 4.91 -31.86
N HIS A 410 9.25 5.83 -31.68
CA HIS A 410 9.09 7.01 -32.57
C HIS A 410 9.85 8.24 -32.06
N VAL A 411 10.16 8.28 -30.77
CA VAL A 411 10.95 9.39 -30.20
C VAL A 411 12.41 9.22 -30.53
N ARG A 412 12.93 10.09 -31.44
CA ARG A 412 14.35 10.11 -31.84
C ARG A 412 15.23 10.51 -30.64
N GLU A 413 16.39 9.85 -30.51
CA GLU A 413 17.43 10.36 -29.63
C GLU A 413 17.87 11.75 -30.13
N PRO A 414 17.94 12.76 -29.24
CA PRO A 414 18.53 14.04 -29.61
C PRO A 414 19.98 13.78 -30.07
N THR A 415 20.28 14.15 -31.27
CA THR A 415 21.63 14.09 -31.82
C THR A 415 22.55 14.87 -30.88
N ARG A 416 23.56 14.22 -30.34
CA ARG A 416 24.58 14.93 -29.53
C ARG A 416 25.31 15.88 -30.51
N VAL A 417 25.15 17.19 -30.26
CA VAL A 417 26.03 18.24 -30.80
C VAL A 417 27.29 18.29 -29.93
#